data_37bfbd5cb14b8fe4f5637c1c0403aaca
#
_entry.id   37bfbd5cb14b8fe4f5637c1c0403aaca
#
_cell.length_a   1.000
_cell.length_b   1.000
_cell.length_c   1.000
_cell.angle_alpha   90.00
_cell.angle_beta   90.00
_cell.angle_gamma   90.00
#
_symmetry.space_group_name_H-M   'P 1'
#
loop_
_entity.id
_entity.type
_entity.pdbx_description
1 polymer ?
#
loop_
_entity_poly.entity_id
_entity_poly.type
_entity_poly.pdbx_seq_one_letter_code
_entity_poly.pdbx_strand_id
1 'polypeptide(L)'
;VCVLFYFINKQVKLREKVLTAGFFALILLSFNIHAIDIIWHGFNDPVGFKYRYAYFFSFLMIVIGYQGFQLFYHNISRKQICIILGVFSIYSCYLLITGNRYANWKDILLNGTLLILILSAFWFIGKDKLFQKRAGWILLFFVLGGEVVFNAVRAISVYPMGEISKFTNYYDNVSHVIEYVKEMDDGFYRIEKDFYRDKNDSMLFNYAGLSHSSSCEKDYVKEFSGKMGFRNNILFAFYNRGSTTFADSLLGVKYYISQYDTTDKPYHKITEINNCHIFENPYVLPVGFCVQDDIDQVDMQTDNVFDIQNQISKTFDSNLPDIYEKTEPDYIKISNLKENDIGGITEYSKINGEEDAYIEYTFEIKEKKGLYLYFNAPNLQSAELFVNDFSRENYFTNTNWNVVYAGMYNPRDTVTVRL
;
A
#
# COMPACT_ATOMS: atom_id res chain seq x y z
N VAL A 1 -31.29 17.54 6.62
CA VAL A 1 -32.50 18.27 7.00
C VAL A 1 -32.16 19.54 7.76
N CYS A 2 -31.53 19.45 8.94
CA CYS A 2 -31.29 20.61 9.82
C CYS A 2 -30.41 21.70 9.21
N VAL A 3 -29.41 21.35 8.40
CA VAL A 3 -28.60 22.33 7.66
C VAL A 3 -29.42 23.11 6.66
N LEU A 4 -30.30 22.44 5.90
CA LEU A 4 -31.24 23.14 4.99
C LEU A 4 -32.18 24.07 5.76
N PHE A 5 -32.61 23.66 6.96
CA PHE A 5 -33.37 24.50 7.86
C PHE A 5 -32.67 25.79 8.22
N TYR A 6 -31.39 25.72 8.56
CA TYR A 6 -30.60 26.92 8.85
C TYR A 6 -30.64 27.91 7.67
N PHE A 7 -30.47 27.45 6.45
CA PHE A 7 -30.45 28.30 5.27
C PHE A 7 -31.83 28.90 4.90
N ILE A 8 -32.93 28.14 5.11
CA ILE A 8 -34.27 28.62 4.77
C ILE A 8 -34.94 29.41 5.91
N ASN A 9 -34.38 29.41 7.10
CA ASN A 9 -34.93 30.10 8.25
C ASN A 9 -34.71 31.62 8.13
N LYS A 10 -35.78 32.41 8.34
CA LYS A 10 -35.72 33.86 8.27
C LYS A 10 -35.03 34.54 9.47
N GLN A 11 -34.87 33.83 10.58
CA GLN A 11 -34.21 34.37 11.78
C GLN A 11 -32.67 34.44 11.62
N VAL A 12 -32.08 33.65 10.73
CA VAL A 12 -30.68 33.73 10.40
C VAL A 12 -30.42 34.88 9.46
N LYS A 13 -29.49 35.76 9.83
CA LYS A 13 -29.11 36.93 9.01
C LYS A 13 -28.51 36.49 7.68
N LEU A 14 -28.82 37.25 6.63
CA LEU A 14 -28.30 36.94 5.28
C LEU A 14 -26.75 36.87 5.28
N ARG A 15 -26.08 37.76 5.99
CA ARG A 15 -24.61 37.75 6.09
C ARG A 15 -24.08 36.41 6.64
N GLU A 16 -24.69 35.87 7.68
CA GLU A 16 -24.30 34.58 8.26
C GLU A 16 -24.52 33.44 7.26
N LYS A 17 -25.65 33.41 6.57
CA LYS A 17 -25.92 32.43 5.52
C LYS A 17 -24.88 32.46 4.39
N VAL A 18 -24.54 33.67 3.92
CA VAL A 18 -23.58 33.86 2.83
C VAL A 18 -22.18 33.38 3.26
N LEU A 19 -21.74 33.75 4.48
CA LEU A 19 -20.44 33.30 5.00
C LEU A 19 -20.40 31.77 5.17
N THR A 20 -21.44 31.18 5.75
CA THR A 20 -21.56 29.73 5.90
C THR A 20 -21.58 29.01 4.56
N ALA A 21 -22.37 29.50 3.59
CA ALA A 21 -22.42 28.95 2.25
C ALA A 21 -21.07 29.07 1.52
N GLY A 22 -20.38 30.21 1.68
CA GLY A 22 -19.02 30.40 1.14
C GLY A 22 -18.02 29.40 1.71
N PHE A 23 -18.09 29.13 3.01
CA PHE A 23 -17.22 28.16 3.65
C PHE A 23 -17.52 26.72 3.19
N PHE A 24 -18.81 26.34 3.06
CA PHE A 24 -19.19 25.06 2.45
C PHE A 24 -18.69 24.95 1.01
N ALA A 25 -18.88 26.02 0.22
CA ALA A 25 -18.42 26.04 -1.16
C ALA A 25 -16.90 25.88 -1.26
N LEU A 26 -16.13 26.55 -0.39
CA LEU A 26 -14.66 26.40 -0.34
C LEU A 26 -14.25 24.94 -0.11
N ILE A 27 -14.86 24.26 0.89
CA ILE A 27 -14.53 22.86 1.17
C ILE A 27 -14.96 21.96 0.02
N LEU A 28 -16.14 22.18 -0.57
CA LEU A 28 -16.60 21.38 -1.72
C LEU A 28 -15.72 21.59 -2.96
N LEU A 29 -15.26 22.81 -3.22
CA LEU A 29 -14.29 23.09 -4.27
C LEU A 29 -12.95 22.39 -4.00
N SER A 30 -12.53 22.33 -2.74
CA SER A 30 -11.29 21.62 -2.34
C SER A 30 -11.34 20.14 -2.69
N PHE A 31 -12.50 19.49 -2.62
CA PHE A 31 -12.65 18.09 -3.03
C PHE A 31 -12.59 17.88 -4.56
N ASN A 32 -12.73 18.93 -5.36
CA ASN A 32 -12.80 18.83 -6.82
C ASN A 32 -11.61 19.48 -7.53
N ILE A 33 -10.91 20.39 -6.88
CA ILE A 33 -9.80 21.15 -7.46
C ILE A 33 -8.50 20.75 -6.76
N HIS A 34 -7.65 20.00 -7.46
CA HIS A 34 -6.40 19.47 -6.95
C HIS A 34 -5.47 20.55 -6.36
N ALA A 35 -5.38 21.72 -6.97
CA ALA A 35 -4.57 22.83 -6.45
C ALA A 35 -5.01 23.29 -5.05
N ILE A 36 -6.33 23.25 -4.74
CA ILE A 36 -6.86 23.61 -3.42
C ILE A 36 -6.68 22.43 -2.44
N ASP A 37 -6.82 21.19 -2.92
CA ASP A 37 -6.57 19.98 -2.13
C ASP A 37 -5.14 19.96 -1.59
N ILE A 38 -4.14 20.25 -2.44
CA ILE A 38 -2.72 20.33 -2.05
C ILE A 38 -2.47 21.35 -0.92
N ILE A 39 -3.18 22.49 -0.90
CA ILE A 39 -3.02 23.49 0.17
C ILE A 39 -3.34 22.89 1.54
N TRP A 40 -4.41 22.08 1.64
CA TRP A 40 -4.77 21.38 2.89
C TRP A 40 -3.76 20.33 3.33
N HIS A 41 -2.93 19.85 2.40
CA HIS A 41 -1.87 18.88 2.64
C HIS A 41 -0.47 19.50 2.78
N GLY A 42 -0.39 20.82 3.06
CA GLY A 42 0.88 21.53 3.25
C GLY A 42 1.72 21.61 1.98
N PHE A 43 1.07 21.77 0.83
CA PHE A 43 1.64 21.83 -0.53
C PHE A 43 2.31 20.53 -1.00
N ASN A 44 2.00 19.38 -0.36
CA ASN A 44 2.41 18.07 -0.81
C ASN A 44 1.24 17.28 -1.40
N ASP A 45 1.50 16.48 -2.42
CA ASP A 45 0.49 15.57 -2.95
C ASP A 45 0.30 14.40 -1.96
N PRO A 46 -0.93 14.19 -1.45
CA PRO A 46 -1.17 13.15 -0.45
C PRO A 46 -1.07 11.76 -1.04
N VAL A 47 -0.15 10.95 -0.55
CA VAL A 47 -0.06 9.53 -0.89
C VAL A 47 -1.11 8.75 -0.10
N GLY A 48 -1.94 8.00 -0.80
CA GLY A 48 -2.96 7.12 -0.23
C GLY A 48 -4.27 7.83 0.08
N PHE A 49 -4.45 8.34 1.30
CA PHE A 49 -5.70 8.95 1.74
C PHE A 49 -5.82 10.40 1.29
N LYS A 50 -6.54 10.63 0.22
CA LYS A 50 -6.95 11.97 -0.23
C LYS A 50 -8.03 12.54 0.71
N TYR A 51 -8.21 13.87 0.66
CA TYR A 51 -9.28 14.57 1.38
C TYR A 51 -9.30 14.33 2.91
N ARG A 52 -8.14 14.23 3.55
CA ARG A 52 -8.04 14.04 5.01
C ARG A 52 -8.77 15.11 5.81
N TYR A 53 -8.94 16.30 5.25
CA TYR A 53 -9.69 17.40 5.84
C TYR A 53 -11.23 17.25 5.72
N ALA A 54 -11.74 16.17 5.14
CA ALA A 54 -13.19 15.93 5.04
C ALA A 54 -13.91 15.95 6.40
N TYR A 55 -13.19 15.68 7.49
CA TYR A 55 -13.76 15.80 8.84
C TYR A 55 -14.18 17.24 9.18
N PHE A 56 -13.55 18.27 8.60
CA PHE A 56 -13.99 19.67 8.77
C PHE A 56 -15.36 19.88 8.15
N PHE A 57 -15.63 19.28 6.97
CA PHE A 57 -16.95 19.32 6.37
C PHE A 57 -18.00 18.68 7.26
N SER A 58 -17.69 17.49 7.83
CA SER A 58 -18.60 16.79 8.74
C SER A 58 -18.85 17.60 10.02
N PHE A 59 -17.81 18.18 10.58
CA PHE A 59 -17.91 19.03 11.77
C PHE A 59 -18.78 20.26 11.50
N LEU A 60 -18.54 20.95 10.39
CA LEU A 60 -19.35 22.10 9.97
C LEU A 60 -20.83 21.71 9.78
N MET A 61 -21.09 20.55 9.15
CA MET A 61 -22.45 20.02 8.99
C MET A 61 -23.14 19.78 10.34
N ILE A 62 -22.40 19.29 11.34
CA ILE A 62 -22.93 19.06 12.69
C ILE A 62 -23.26 20.40 13.38
N VAL A 63 -22.33 21.37 13.36
CA VAL A 63 -22.50 22.66 14.02
C VAL A 63 -23.70 23.44 13.41
N ILE A 64 -23.72 23.56 12.09
CA ILE A 64 -24.80 24.26 11.40
C ILE A 64 -26.13 23.48 11.47
N GLY A 65 -26.03 22.14 11.45
CA GLY A 65 -27.18 21.26 11.69
C GLY A 65 -27.81 21.47 13.06
N TYR A 66 -26.96 21.58 14.10
CA TYR A 66 -27.43 21.86 15.46
C TYR A 66 -28.10 23.25 15.57
N GLN A 67 -27.49 24.27 14.99
CA GLN A 67 -28.12 25.60 14.94
C GLN A 67 -29.45 25.55 14.18
N GLY A 68 -29.53 24.89 13.04
CA GLY A 68 -30.76 24.66 12.32
C GLY A 68 -31.82 23.92 13.14
N PHE A 69 -31.41 22.93 13.92
CA PHE A 69 -32.28 22.17 14.83
C PHE A 69 -32.86 23.07 15.93
N GLN A 70 -32.05 23.92 16.57
CA GLN A 70 -32.52 24.85 17.57
C GLN A 70 -33.58 25.83 17.04
N LEU A 71 -33.33 26.34 15.85
CA LEU A 71 -34.29 27.25 15.17
C LEU A 71 -35.58 26.55 14.77
N PHE A 72 -35.53 25.25 14.61
CA PHE A 72 -36.62 24.39 14.16
C PHE A 72 -37.60 24.03 15.29
N TYR A 73 -37.19 24.02 16.52
CA TYR A 73 -37.96 23.53 17.69
C TYR A 73 -39.38 24.15 17.81
N HIS A 74 -39.62 25.28 17.15
CA HIS A 74 -40.87 26.03 17.30
C HIS A 74 -41.96 25.79 16.26
N ASN A 75 -41.70 25.35 15.06
CA ASN A 75 -42.69 24.86 14.08
C ASN A 75 -42.16 24.80 12.63
N ILE A 76 -42.38 23.65 11.97
CA ILE A 76 -42.10 23.53 10.55
C ILE A 76 -43.33 23.96 9.71
N SER A 77 -43.13 24.86 8.77
CA SER A 77 -44.15 25.22 7.83
C SER A 77 -44.22 24.25 6.65
N ARG A 78 -45.42 24.09 6.05
CA ARG A 78 -45.60 23.28 4.84
C ARG A 78 -44.67 23.73 3.71
N LYS A 79 -44.44 25.04 3.58
CA LYS A 79 -43.54 25.59 2.56
C LYS A 79 -42.09 25.10 2.74
N GLN A 80 -41.61 25.03 3.97
CA GLN A 80 -40.27 24.54 4.28
C GLN A 80 -40.11 23.03 4.00
N ILE A 81 -41.16 22.25 4.30
CA ILE A 81 -41.18 20.83 3.96
C ILE A 81 -41.07 20.65 2.43
N CYS A 82 -41.89 21.39 1.65
CA CYS A 82 -41.85 21.33 0.20
C CYS A 82 -40.47 21.72 -0.37
N ILE A 83 -39.79 22.73 0.20
CA ILE A 83 -38.45 23.15 -0.23
C ILE A 83 -37.45 22.01 0.02
N ILE A 84 -37.48 21.39 1.21
CA ILE A 84 -36.53 20.29 1.57
C ILE A 84 -36.75 19.08 0.66
N LEU A 85 -38.00 18.68 0.45
CA LEU A 85 -38.34 17.58 -0.47
C LEU A 85 -37.94 17.90 -1.92
N GLY A 86 -38.14 19.14 -2.35
CA GLY A 86 -37.73 19.60 -3.69
C GLY A 86 -36.22 19.51 -3.89
N VAL A 87 -35.42 20.00 -2.93
CA VAL A 87 -33.95 19.90 -2.96
C VAL A 87 -33.51 18.44 -3.00
N PHE A 88 -34.12 17.59 -2.17
CA PHE A 88 -33.80 16.14 -2.16
C PHE A 88 -34.13 15.50 -3.50
N SER A 89 -35.30 15.80 -4.08
CA SER A 89 -35.71 15.25 -5.37
C SER A 89 -34.80 15.67 -6.52
N ILE A 90 -34.43 16.97 -6.58
CA ILE A 90 -33.48 17.48 -7.59
C ILE A 90 -32.13 16.76 -7.47
N TYR A 91 -31.60 16.62 -6.24
CA TYR A 91 -30.34 15.94 -6.01
C TYR A 91 -30.42 14.45 -6.36
N SER A 92 -31.50 13.76 -6.01
CA SER A 92 -31.73 12.36 -6.36
C SER A 92 -31.82 12.15 -7.88
N CYS A 93 -32.51 13.03 -8.61
CA CYS A 93 -32.53 13.00 -10.08
C CYS A 93 -31.14 13.20 -10.67
N TYR A 94 -30.34 14.13 -10.13
CA TYR A 94 -28.97 14.35 -10.57
C TYR A 94 -28.12 13.08 -10.39
N LEU A 95 -28.17 12.40 -9.22
CA LEU A 95 -27.45 11.17 -8.97
C LEU A 95 -27.84 10.02 -9.91
N LEU A 96 -29.14 9.90 -10.23
CA LEU A 96 -29.63 8.88 -11.16
C LEU A 96 -29.18 9.15 -12.62
N ILE A 97 -29.20 10.41 -13.04
CA ILE A 97 -28.80 10.79 -14.40
C ILE A 97 -27.29 10.63 -14.60
N THR A 98 -26.48 10.99 -13.61
CA THR A 98 -25.02 10.91 -13.71
C THR A 98 -24.47 9.50 -13.53
N GLY A 99 -25.30 8.53 -13.16
CA GLY A 99 -24.89 7.14 -12.95
C GLY A 99 -23.82 7.01 -11.85
N ASN A 100 -23.95 7.76 -10.77
CA ASN A 100 -22.94 7.78 -9.70
C ASN A 100 -22.70 6.39 -9.14
N ARG A 101 -21.44 5.97 -9.12
CA ARG A 101 -20.96 4.64 -8.66
C ARG A 101 -21.33 4.33 -7.21
N TYR A 102 -21.52 5.37 -6.38
CA TYR A 102 -21.72 5.26 -4.93
C TYR A 102 -23.18 5.43 -4.48
N ALA A 103 -24.11 5.70 -5.41
CA ALA A 103 -25.52 5.86 -5.09
C ALA A 103 -26.40 5.12 -6.09
N ASN A 104 -27.03 4.04 -5.64
CA ASN A 104 -28.00 3.29 -6.41
C ASN A 104 -29.44 3.72 -6.03
N TRP A 105 -30.43 3.30 -6.81
CA TRP A 105 -31.84 3.65 -6.57
C TRP A 105 -32.35 3.16 -5.19
N LYS A 106 -31.79 2.07 -4.62
CA LYS A 106 -32.16 1.55 -3.29
C LYS A 106 -31.69 2.50 -2.19
N ASP A 107 -30.47 3.04 -2.31
CA ASP A 107 -29.94 4.04 -1.38
C ASP A 107 -30.74 5.34 -1.43
N ILE A 108 -31.15 5.77 -2.61
CA ILE A 108 -32.02 6.95 -2.78
C ILE A 108 -33.39 6.74 -2.13
N LEU A 109 -33.99 5.56 -2.33
CA LEU A 109 -35.28 5.20 -1.72
C LEU A 109 -35.18 5.16 -0.19
N LEU A 110 -34.12 4.54 0.35
CA LEU A 110 -33.86 4.48 1.80
C LEU A 110 -33.73 5.90 2.37
N ASN A 111 -32.87 6.71 1.79
CA ASN A 111 -32.66 8.10 2.25
C ASN A 111 -33.93 8.94 2.12
N GLY A 112 -34.74 8.75 1.08
CA GLY A 112 -36.02 9.39 0.93
C GLY A 112 -37.03 8.98 2.02
N THR A 113 -37.06 7.69 2.36
CA THR A 113 -37.90 7.17 3.46
C THR A 113 -37.48 7.77 4.79
N LEU A 114 -36.18 7.76 5.11
CA LEU A 114 -35.66 8.38 6.32
C LEU A 114 -35.97 9.88 6.38
N LEU A 115 -35.83 10.59 5.27
CA LEU A 115 -36.19 12.01 5.16
C LEU A 115 -37.64 12.24 5.52
N ILE A 116 -38.56 11.46 4.96
CA ILE A 116 -40.01 11.57 5.22
C ILE A 116 -40.31 11.30 6.71
N LEU A 117 -39.69 10.26 7.28
CA LEU A 117 -39.86 9.92 8.70
C LEU A 117 -39.37 11.05 9.63
N ILE A 118 -38.19 11.62 9.33
CA ILE A 118 -37.62 12.74 10.10
C ILE A 118 -38.51 13.97 9.99
N LEU A 119 -38.98 14.32 8.79
CA LEU A 119 -39.89 15.44 8.60
C LEU A 119 -41.24 15.23 9.32
N SER A 120 -41.73 14.01 9.32
CA SER A 120 -42.95 13.62 10.05
C SER A 120 -42.75 13.75 11.57
N ALA A 121 -41.62 13.25 12.09
CA ALA A 121 -41.27 13.40 13.50
C ALA A 121 -41.26 14.89 13.89
N PHE A 122 -40.61 15.71 13.11
CA PHE A 122 -40.58 17.15 13.32
C PHE A 122 -41.95 17.79 13.23
N TRP A 123 -42.79 17.39 12.30
CA TRP A 123 -44.19 17.88 12.21
C TRP A 123 -44.96 17.56 13.49
N PHE A 124 -44.79 16.35 14.10
CA PHE A 124 -45.45 16.00 15.32
C PHE A 124 -44.89 16.75 16.54
N ILE A 125 -43.57 16.97 16.61
CA ILE A 125 -42.89 17.72 17.68
C ILE A 125 -43.43 19.17 17.72
N GLY A 126 -43.71 19.75 16.57
CA GLY A 126 -44.25 21.11 16.47
C GLY A 126 -45.73 21.26 16.84
N LYS A 127 -46.44 20.21 17.27
CA LYS A 127 -47.84 20.27 17.70
C LYS A 127 -47.99 20.65 19.17
N ASP A 128 -49.08 21.35 19.49
CA ASP A 128 -49.35 21.77 20.89
C ASP A 128 -49.82 20.65 21.77
N LYS A 129 -50.44 19.59 21.21
CA LYS A 129 -50.90 18.43 21.97
C LYS A 129 -49.72 17.61 22.50
N LEU A 130 -49.63 17.44 23.80
CA LEU A 130 -48.54 16.73 24.50
C LEU A 130 -48.30 15.31 23.94
N PHE A 131 -49.36 14.58 23.64
CA PHE A 131 -49.29 13.25 23.05
C PHE A 131 -48.59 13.25 21.71
N GLN A 132 -48.96 14.16 20.80
CA GLN A 132 -48.34 14.27 19.46
C GLN A 132 -46.88 14.67 19.58
N LYS A 133 -46.55 15.61 20.45
CA LYS A 133 -45.19 16.03 20.71
C LYS A 133 -44.29 14.87 21.23
N ARG A 134 -44.79 14.07 22.17
CA ARG A 134 -44.08 12.88 22.67
C ARG A 134 -43.91 11.83 21.57
N ALA A 135 -44.96 11.57 20.77
CA ALA A 135 -44.88 10.66 19.63
C ALA A 135 -43.82 11.08 18.62
N GLY A 136 -43.71 12.38 18.33
CA GLY A 136 -42.65 12.90 17.46
C GLY A 136 -41.24 12.67 17.97
N TRP A 137 -40.99 12.88 19.26
CA TRP A 137 -39.70 12.59 19.89
C TRP A 137 -39.36 11.11 19.88
N ILE A 138 -40.34 10.25 20.18
CA ILE A 138 -40.16 8.79 20.11
C ILE A 138 -39.82 8.35 18.68
N LEU A 139 -40.57 8.85 17.69
CA LEU A 139 -40.29 8.56 16.29
C LEU A 139 -38.89 9.00 15.88
N LEU A 140 -38.50 10.23 16.25
CA LEU A 140 -37.16 10.76 15.93
C LEU A 140 -36.06 9.89 16.56
N PHE A 141 -36.22 9.49 17.82
CA PHE A 141 -35.28 8.61 18.52
C PHE A 141 -35.10 7.27 17.80
N PHE A 142 -36.19 6.61 17.41
CA PHE A 142 -36.10 5.31 16.71
C PHE A 142 -35.56 5.44 15.29
N VAL A 143 -35.91 6.51 14.57
CA VAL A 143 -35.39 6.74 13.22
C VAL A 143 -33.88 7.00 13.25
N LEU A 144 -33.41 7.92 14.11
CA LEU A 144 -31.98 8.21 14.23
C LEU A 144 -31.19 7.02 14.79
N GLY A 145 -31.71 6.34 15.82
CA GLY A 145 -31.10 5.15 16.37
C GLY A 145 -31.01 4.02 15.34
N GLY A 146 -32.09 3.77 14.60
CA GLY A 146 -32.13 2.79 13.51
C GLY A 146 -31.15 3.14 12.37
N GLU A 147 -31.03 4.41 11.98
CA GLU A 147 -30.07 4.89 10.99
C GLU A 147 -28.63 4.61 11.44
N VAL A 148 -28.29 4.97 12.67
CA VAL A 148 -26.95 4.74 13.22
C VAL A 148 -26.60 3.23 13.24
N VAL A 149 -27.54 2.40 13.74
CA VAL A 149 -27.33 0.94 13.76
C VAL A 149 -27.18 0.37 12.36
N PHE A 150 -28.07 0.78 11.42
CA PHE A 150 -28.02 0.33 10.04
C PHE A 150 -26.69 0.70 9.37
N ASN A 151 -26.25 1.95 9.53
CA ASN A 151 -24.98 2.40 8.96
C ASN A 151 -23.77 1.69 9.60
N ALA A 152 -23.79 1.44 10.91
CA ALA A 152 -22.75 0.70 11.59
C ALA A 152 -22.66 -0.75 11.09
N VAL A 153 -23.79 -1.45 10.99
CA VAL A 153 -23.86 -2.81 10.44
C VAL A 153 -23.37 -2.85 9.00
N ARG A 154 -23.82 -1.92 8.16
CA ARG A 154 -23.36 -1.81 6.76
C ARG A 154 -21.88 -1.56 6.66
N ALA A 155 -21.32 -0.64 7.46
CA ALA A 155 -19.90 -0.34 7.47
C ALA A 155 -19.08 -1.57 7.87
N ILE A 156 -19.50 -2.29 8.93
CA ILE A 156 -18.81 -3.51 9.39
C ILE A 156 -18.92 -4.63 8.34
N SER A 157 -20.08 -4.79 7.71
CA SER A 157 -20.29 -5.86 6.72
C SER A 157 -19.48 -5.70 5.42
N VAL A 158 -19.12 -4.47 5.06
CA VAL A 158 -18.28 -4.17 3.89
C VAL A 158 -16.79 -4.26 4.23
N TYR A 159 -16.44 -4.22 5.51
CA TYR A 159 -15.04 -4.30 5.92
C TYR A 159 -14.54 -5.74 5.75
N PRO A 160 -13.45 -5.96 5.00
CA PRO A 160 -12.89 -7.30 4.85
C PRO A 160 -12.29 -7.77 6.18
N MET A 161 -13.11 -8.40 6.99
CA MET A 161 -12.67 -9.03 8.23
C MET A 161 -11.89 -10.29 7.89
N GLY A 162 -10.60 -10.34 8.26
CA GLY A 162 -9.82 -11.58 8.18
C GLY A 162 -10.32 -12.61 9.19
N GLU A 163 -10.14 -13.89 8.89
CA GLU A 163 -10.43 -14.97 9.84
C GLU A 163 -9.44 -14.93 11.00
N ILE A 164 -9.93 -14.84 12.22
CA ILE A 164 -9.11 -14.81 13.44
C ILE A 164 -8.21 -16.03 13.51
N SER A 165 -8.72 -17.21 13.14
CA SER A 165 -7.97 -18.47 13.11
C SER A 165 -6.74 -18.43 12.21
N LYS A 166 -6.82 -17.77 11.05
CA LYS A 166 -5.66 -17.60 10.17
C LYS A 166 -4.58 -16.71 10.80
N PHE A 167 -5.01 -15.71 11.57
CA PHE A 167 -4.08 -14.87 12.30
C PHE A 167 -3.42 -15.62 13.44
N THR A 168 -4.20 -16.27 14.30
CA THR A 168 -3.66 -16.99 15.47
C THR A 168 -2.74 -18.13 15.04
N ASN A 169 -3.12 -18.93 14.04
CA ASN A 169 -2.26 -19.99 13.53
C ASN A 169 -0.93 -19.46 12.96
N TYR A 170 -0.98 -18.36 12.21
CA TYR A 170 0.23 -17.73 11.71
C TYR A 170 1.10 -17.21 12.87
N TYR A 171 0.48 -16.51 13.81
CA TYR A 171 1.17 -15.95 14.97
C TYR A 171 1.85 -17.04 15.80
N ASP A 172 1.12 -18.09 16.17
CA ASP A 172 1.62 -19.17 17.01
C ASP A 172 2.80 -19.89 16.31
N ASN A 173 2.64 -20.22 15.01
CA ASN A 173 3.69 -20.89 14.26
C ASN A 173 4.98 -20.07 14.15
N VAL A 174 4.85 -18.78 13.80
CA VAL A 174 6.02 -17.92 13.61
C VAL A 174 6.66 -17.57 14.95
N SER A 175 5.87 -17.35 16.01
CA SER A 175 6.39 -17.07 17.35
C SER A 175 7.32 -18.19 17.83
N HIS A 176 6.90 -19.45 17.71
CA HIS A 176 7.71 -20.59 18.12
C HIS A 176 9.05 -20.68 17.35
N VAL A 177 9.02 -20.37 16.06
CA VAL A 177 10.24 -20.37 15.23
C VAL A 177 11.19 -19.26 15.66
N ILE A 178 10.66 -18.04 15.90
CA ILE A 178 11.46 -16.88 16.33
C ILE A 178 12.02 -17.11 17.75
N GLU A 179 11.21 -17.65 18.65
CA GLU A 179 11.65 -18.01 20.02
C GLU A 179 12.79 -19.03 19.98
N TYR A 180 12.66 -20.08 19.18
CA TYR A 180 13.74 -21.06 19.00
C TYR A 180 15.06 -20.41 18.54
N VAL A 181 15.01 -19.53 17.54
CA VAL A 181 16.21 -18.82 17.06
C VAL A 181 16.83 -17.97 18.17
N LYS A 182 16.02 -17.28 18.97
CA LYS A 182 16.48 -16.45 20.08
C LYS A 182 17.06 -17.27 21.23
N GLU A 183 16.55 -18.46 21.48
CA GLU A 183 17.10 -19.37 22.49
C GLU A 183 18.43 -19.99 22.05
N MET A 184 18.61 -20.17 20.74
CA MET A 184 19.82 -20.73 20.16
C MET A 184 20.97 -19.71 20.12
N ASP A 185 20.66 -18.42 19.96
CA ASP A 185 21.65 -17.35 19.77
C ASP A 185 21.19 -16.08 20.50
N ASP A 186 21.98 -15.66 21.49
CA ASP A 186 21.75 -14.46 22.32
C ASP A 186 22.45 -13.21 21.78
N GLY A 187 23.15 -13.31 20.65
CA GLY A 187 23.84 -12.19 19.99
C GLY A 187 22.90 -11.20 19.31
N PHE A 188 23.47 -10.14 18.75
CA PHE A 188 22.73 -9.27 17.88
C PHE A 188 22.86 -9.72 16.42
N TYR A 189 21.74 -10.05 15.80
CA TYR A 189 21.62 -10.45 14.41
C TYR A 189 20.26 -10.02 13.85
N ARG A 190 20.10 -10.08 12.53
CA ARG A 190 18.80 -9.93 11.87
C ARG A 190 18.28 -11.27 11.39
N ILE A 191 16.95 -11.39 11.43
CA ILE A 191 16.18 -12.50 10.87
C ILE A 191 15.38 -11.98 9.70
N GLU A 192 15.32 -12.74 8.60
CA GLU A 192 14.42 -12.48 7.49
C GLU A 192 13.69 -13.75 7.04
N LYS A 193 12.56 -13.55 6.32
CA LYS A 193 11.68 -14.63 5.88
C LYS A 193 11.27 -14.44 4.43
N ASP A 194 11.05 -15.54 3.70
CA ASP A 194 10.48 -15.50 2.34
C ASP A 194 8.95 -15.40 2.32
N PHE A 195 8.31 -15.48 3.46
CA PHE A 195 6.88 -15.35 3.63
C PHE A 195 6.56 -14.29 4.69
N TYR A 196 5.41 -13.66 4.56
CA TYR A 196 4.97 -12.64 5.50
C TYR A 196 3.43 -12.56 5.50
N ARG A 197 2.86 -12.20 6.63
CA ARG A 197 1.48 -11.76 6.72
C ARG A 197 1.38 -10.25 6.57
N ASP A 198 2.30 -9.55 7.20
CA ASP A 198 2.47 -8.10 7.10
C ASP A 198 3.95 -7.74 6.98
N LYS A 199 4.24 -6.59 6.35
CA LYS A 199 5.63 -6.10 6.19
C LYS A 199 6.30 -5.78 7.51
N ASN A 200 5.52 -5.52 8.55
CA ASN A 200 5.99 -5.24 9.90
C ASN A 200 5.97 -6.49 10.81
N ASP A 201 6.06 -7.68 10.25
CA ASP A 201 6.17 -8.92 11.03
C ASP A 201 7.31 -8.88 12.05
N SER A 202 8.43 -8.23 11.72
CA SER A 202 9.55 -8.05 12.64
C SER A 202 9.14 -7.34 13.93
N MET A 203 8.26 -6.34 13.84
CA MET A 203 7.71 -5.66 15.02
C MET A 203 6.72 -6.54 15.78
N LEU A 204 5.88 -7.31 15.07
CA LEU A 204 4.88 -8.19 15.68
C LEU A 204 5.54 -9.31 16.49
N PHE A 205 6.61 -9.89 15.98
CA PHE A 205 7.34 -11.02 16.60
C PHE A 205 8.59 -10.59 17.37
N ASN A 206 8.81 -9.27 17.49
CA ASN A 206 9.92 -8.70 18.25
C ASN A 206 11.31 -9.27 17.86
N TYR A 207 11.64 -9.24 16.57
CA TYR A 207 12.98 -9.54 16.06
C TYR A 207 13.52 -8.37 15.22
N ALA A 208 14.85 -8.29 15.08
CA ALA A 208 15.44 -7.33 14.16
C ALA A 208 15.31 -7.84 12.73
N GLY A 209 14.59 -7.12 11.86
CA GLY A 209 14.41 -7.42 10.45
C GLY A 209 14.76 -6.23 9.57
N LEU A 210 14.77 -6.42 8.25
CA LEU A 210 14.96 -5.38 7.24
C LEU A 210 13.65 -5.00 6.57
N SER A 211 12.75 -5.98 6.39
CA SER A 211 11.43 -5.72 5.82
C SER A 211 10.58 -4.86 6.74
N HIS A 212 10.04 -3.77 6.22
CA HIS A 212 9.19 -2.88 7.00
C HIS A 212 8.26 -2.02 6.13
N SER A 213 7.26 -1.42 6.76
CA SER A 213 6.36 -0.45 6.16
C SER A 213 6.17 0.72 7.11
N SER A 214 6.54 1.93 6.69
CA SER A 214 6.38 3.14 7.48
C SER A 214 6.11 4.35 6.60
N SER A 215 5.14 5.17 7.00
CA SER A 215 4.90 6.47 6.36
C SER A 215 5.88 7.57 6.81
N CYS A 216 6.70 7.27 7.83
CA CYS A 216 7.68 8.19 8.39
C CYS A 216 9.12 7.77 8.05
N GLU A 217 9.30 6.86 7.12
CA GLU A 217 10.61 6.42 6.68
C GLU A 217 11.34 7.55 5.97
N LYS A 218 12.65 7.67 6.25
CA LYS A 218 13.49 8.69 5.63
C LYS A 218 13.91 8.26 4.23
N ASP A 219 13.95 9.20 3.31
CA ASP A 219 14.23 8.94 1.90
C ASP A 219 15.58 8.26 1.68
N TYR A 220 16.61 8.62 2.46
CA TYR A 220 17.93 8.00 2.33
C TYR A 220 17.95 6.50 2.70
N VAL A 221 17.07 6.03 3.60
CA VAL A 221 16.93 4.60 3.93
C VAL A 221 16.36 3.84 2.76
N LYS A 222 15.34 4.41 2.11
CA LYS A 222 14.74 3.83 0.90
C LYS A 222 15.72 3.80 -0.26
N GLU A 223 16.43 4.90 -0.46
CA GLU A 223 17.45 4.99 -1.50
C GLU A 223 18.54 3.96 -1.30
N PHE A 224 19.10 3.87 -0.10
CA PHE A 224 20.09 2.86 0.26
C PHE A 224 19.57 1.43 0.04
N SER A 225 18.35 1.13 0.49
CA SER A 225 17.74 -0.20 0.29
C SER A 225 17.63 -0.56 -1.19
N GLY A 226 17.20 0.41 -2.04
CA GLY A 226 17.15 0.23 -3.48
C GLY A 226 18.52 -0.01 -4.10
N LYS A 227 19.54 0.77 -3.69
CA LYS A 227 20.92 0.62 -4.15
C LYS A 227 21.56 -0.70 -3.69
N MET A 228 21.06 -1.32 -2.62
CA MET A 228 21.44 -2.67 -2.21
C MET A 228 20.65 -3.77 -2.95
N GLY A 229 19.71 -3.42 -3.82
CA GLY A 229 18.95 -4.37 -4.63
C GLY A 229 17.60 -4.76 -4.07
N PHE A 230 17.22 -4.29 -2.88
CA PHE A 230 15.93 -4.62 -2.27
C PHE A 230 14.77 -3.94 -3.00
N ARG A 231 13.68 -4.67 -3.15
CA ARG A 231 12.43 -4.09 -3.61
C ARG A 231 11.90 -3.10 -2.59
N ASN A 232 11.73 -1.87 -3.01
CA ASN A 232 11.14 -0.83 -2.18
C ASN A 232 10.10 -0.01 -2.96
N ASN A 233 9.29 0.72 -2.23
CA ASN A 233 8.45 1.80 -2.75
C ASN A 233 8.38 2.93 -1.73
N ILE A 234 7.47 3.89 -1.94
CA ILE A 234 7.35 5.08 -1.08
C ILE A 234 7.12 4.73 0.41
N LEU A 235 6.55 3.55 0.72
CA LEU A 235 6.09 3.20 2.08
C LEU A 235 6.77 1.96 2.67
N PHE A 236 7.49 1.17 1.90
CA PHE A 236 8.01 -0.10 2.39
C PHE A 236 9.25 -0.59 1.65
N ALA A 237 10.06 -1.37 2.34
CA ALA A 237 11.13 -2.18 1.80
C ALA A 237 10.83 -3.67 2.03
N PHE A 238 11.18 -4.50 1.05
CA PHE A 238 11.05 -5.94 1.10
C PHE A 238 12.42 -6.59 0.97
N TYR A 239 12.83 -7.30 1.98
CA TYR A 239 14.07 -8.03 1.98
C TYR A 239 14.13 -9.13 0.92
N ASN A 240 13.16 -10.03 0.90
CA ASN A 240 13.16 -11.22 0.06
C ASN A 240 12.92 -10.94 -1.45
N ARG A 241 12.94 -9.68 -1.84
CA ARG A 241 12.77 -9.24 -3.20
C ARG A 241 13.98 -8.42 -3.63
N GLY A 242 15.04 -9.11 -4.05
CA GLY A 242 16.26 -8.49 -4.56
C GLY A 242 17.46 -8.55 -3.61
N SER A 243 17.38 -9.30 -2.52
CA SER A 243 18.49 -9.49 -1.61
C SER A 243 19.59 -10.37 -2.23
N THR A 244 20.84 -9.92 -2.11
CA THR A 244 22.04 -10.73 -2.44
C THR A 244 22.68 -11.28 -1.18
N THR A 245 23.50 -12.33 -1.30
CA THR A 245 24.26 -12.87 -0.16
C THR A 245 25.20 -11.84 0.45
N PHE A 246 25.79 -10.97 -0.37
CA PHE A 246 26.64 -9.89 0.12
C PHE A 246 25.84 -8.85 0.92
N ALA A 247 24.70 -8.39 0.38
CA ALA A 247 23.83 -7.45 1.09
C ALA A 247 23.29 -8.02 2.39
N ASP A 248 22.92 -9.30 2.42
CA ASP A 248 22.50 -10.01 3.64
C ASP A 248 23.61 -10.01 4.68
N SER A 249 24.82 -10.36 4.26
CA SER A 249 26.00 -10.43 5.14
C SER A 249 26.36 -9.05 5.70
N LEU A 250 26.40 -8.03 4.83
CA LEU A 250 26.69 -6.64 5.20
C LEU A 250 25.67 -6.09 6.21
N LEU A 251 24.40 -6.44 6.03
CA LEU A 251 23.29 -5.96 6.86
C LEU A 251 23.00 -6.86 8.06
N GLY A 252 23.84 -7.85 8.32
CA GLY A 252 23.76 -8.70 9.53
C GLY A 252 22.58 -9.68 9.52
N VAL A 253 22.08 -10.10 8.36
CA VAL A 253 21.06 -11.14 8.25
C VAL A 253 21.73 -12.50 8.46
N LYS A 254 21.61 -13.03 9.67
CA LYS A 254 22.19 -14.30 10.07
C LYS A 254 21.24 -15.46 9.84
N TYR A 255 19.98 -15.29 10.15
CA TYR A 255 18.99 -16.35 10.02
C TYR A 255 17.96 -16.01 8.94
N TYR A 256 17.70 -17.00 8.10
CA TYR A 256 16.69 -16.94 7.05
C TYR A 256 15.68 -18.06 7.26
N ILE A 257 14.40 -17.70 7.30
CA ILE A 257 13.31 -18.63 7.54
C ILE A 257 12.49 -18.77 6.26
N SER A 258 12.30 -20.00 5.79
CA SER A 258 11.59 -20.34 4.57
C SER A 258 10.48 -21.34 4.82
N GLN A 259 9.42 -21.29 4.02
CA GLN A 259 8.41 -22.35 3.94
C GLN A 259 8.85 -23.48 3.01
N TYR A 260 10.00 -23.37 2.35
CA TYR A 260 10.57 -24.36 1.46
C TYR A 260 11.74 -25.06 2.11
N ASP A 261 11.88 -26.37 1.86
CA ASP A 261 12.97 -27.20 2.39
C ASP A 261 14.35 -26.83 1.85
N THR A 262 14.38 -26.10 0.76
CA THR A 262 15.61 -25.62 0.11
C THR A 262 15.60 -24.12 -0.02
N THR A 263 16.79 -23.53 -0.02
CA THR A 263 16.96 -22.11 -0.35
C THR A 263 17.86 -21.96 -1.56
N ASP A 264 17.60 -20.96 -2.39
CA ASP A 264 18.47 -20.58 -3.49
C ASP A 264 19.79 -19.94 -3.01
N LYS A 265 19.87 -19.57 -1.72
CA LYS A 265 21.05 -18.95 -1.11
C LYS A 265 22.03 -19.99 -0.59
N PRO A 266 23.35 -19.70 -0.54
CA PRO A 266 24.37 -20.61 -0.04
C PRO A 266 24.36 -20.69 1.50
N TYR A 267 23.18 -20.90 2.09
CA TYR A 267 22.98 -20.96 3.54
C TYR A 267 22.84 -22.40 4.01
N HIS A 268 23.17 -22.65 5.27
CA HIS A 268 23.10 -23.98 5.88
C HIS A 268 21.76 -24.17 6.59
N LYS A 269 21.03 -25.22 6.22
CA LYS A 269 19.82 -25.61 6.95
C LYS A 269 20.20 -26.07 8.36
N ILE A 270 19.62 -25.45 9.38
CA ILE A 270 19.80 -25.82 10.78
C ILE A 270 18.75 -26.84 11.19
N THR A 271 17.47 -26.52 11.02
CA THR A 271 16.34 -27.35 11.49
C THR A 271 15.05 -26.96 10.79
N GLU A 272 13.98 -27.68 11.15
CA GLU A 272 12.61 -27.40 10.73
C GLU A 272 11.70 -27.36 11.96
N ILE A 273 10.86 -26.35 12.07
CA ILE A 273 9.88 -26.16 13.12
C ILE A 273 8.59 -25.66 12.50
N ASN A 274 7.46 -26.34 12.75
CA ASN A 274 6.14 -25.96 12.27
C ASN A 274 6.07 -25.71 10.75
N ASN A 275 6.70 -26.55 9.94
CA ASN A 275 6.85 -26.41 8.49
C ASN A 275 7.61 -25.12 8.06
N CYS A 276 8.37 -24.55 8.94
CA CYS A 276 9.32 -23.48 8.64
C CYS A 276 10.75 -24.04 8.75
N HIS A 277 11.51 -23.82 7.72
CA HIS A 277 12.90 -24.25 7.62
C HIS A 277 13.82 -23.10 7.99
N ILE A 278 14.73 -23.30 8.94
CA ILE A 278 15.65 -22.28 9.43
C ILE A 278 17.02 -22.53 8.79
N PHE A 279 17.52 -21.49 8.14
CA PHE A 279 18.83 -21.49 7.50
C PHE A 279 19.74 -20.45 8.16
N GLU A 280 21.01 -20.75 8.26
CA GLU A 280 22.05 -19.84 8.74
C GLU A 280 22.92 -19.35 7.59
N ASN A 281 23.12 -18.04 7.53
CA ASN A 281 24.10 -17.39 6.67
C ASN A 281 25.50 -17.44 7.34
N PRO A 282 26.43 -18.23 6.82
CA PRO A 282 27.76 -18.35 7.42
C PRO A 282 28.67 -17.14 7.15
N TYR A 283 28.23 -16.23 6.29
CA TYR A 283 29.01 -15.06 5.83
C TYR A 283 28.62 -13.78 6.54
N VAL A 284 27.75 -13.84 7.55
CA VAL A 284 27.23 -12.66 8.23
C VAL A 284 28.34 -11.82 8.88
N LEU A 285 28.29 -10.52 8.67
CA LEU A 285 29.14 -9.56 9.35
C LEU A 285 28.49 -9.11 10.68
N PRO A 286 29.30 -8.78 11.70
CA PRO A 286 28.78 -8.16 12.91
C PRO A 286 28.22 -6.77 12.58
N VAL A 287 27.37 -6.21 13.47
CA VAL A 287 26.75 -4.90 13.27
C VAL A 287 27.75 -3.76 13.14
N GLY A 288 28.90 -3.89 13.83
CA GLY A 288 30.01 -2.96 13.71
C GLY A 288 31.25 -3.69 13.17
N PHE A 289 31.79 -3.20 12.08
CA PHE A 289 32.99 -3.68 11.43
C PHE A 289 33.82 -2.52 10.93
N CYS A 290 35.14 -2.76 10.70
CA CYS A 290 36.03 -1.74 10.17
C CYS A 290 36.12 -1.87 8.65
N VAL A 291 36.16 -0.72 7.99
CA VAL A 291 36.45 -0.57 6.56
C VAL A 291 37.53 0.47 6.38
N GLN A 292 38.10 0.56 5.18
CA GLN A 292 39.07 1.60 4.83
C GLN A 292 38.40 2.97 4.68
N ASP A 293 39.19 4.03 4.75
CA ASP A 293 38.69 5.41 4.71
C ASP A 293 38.07 5.81 3.35
N ASP A 294 38.22 5.00 2.33
CA ASP A 294 37.65 5.19 1.00
C ASP A 294 36.18 4.79 0.87
N ILE A 295 35.53 4.37 1.95
CA ILE A 295 34.09 4.05 1.96
C ILE A 295 33.21 5.23 1.52
N ASP A 296 33.65 6.46 1.76
CA ASP A 296 32.97 7.68 1.33
C ASP A 296 33.09 7.96 -0.18
N GLN A 297 33.99 7.24 -0.87
CA GLN A 297 34.22 7.33 -2.32
C GLN A 297 33.34 6.35 -3.12
N VAL A 298 32.59 5.47 -2.45
CA VAL A 298 31.67 4.56 -3.12
C VAL A 298 30.65 5.34 -3.94
N ASP A 299 30.60 5.09 -5.24
CA ASP A 299 29.67 5.76 -6.14
C ASP A 299 28.24 5.22 -5.99
N MET A 300 27.49 5.84 -5.08
CA MET A 300 26.09 5.54 -4.87
C MET A 300 25.14 6.12 -5.95
N GLN A 301 25.67 6.82 -6.97
CA GLN A 301 24.85 7.37 -8.05
C GLN A 301 24.67 6.37 -9.21
N THR A 302 25.56 5.39 -9.32
CA THR A 302 25.37 4.32 -10.33
C THR A 302 24.06 3.57 -10.12
N ASP A 303 23.43 3.17 -11.21
CA ASP A 303 22.20 2.40 -11.20
C ASP A 303 22.43 0.88 -11.09
N ASN A 304 23.68 0.43 -11.22
CA ASN A 304 24.02 -0.98 -11.13
C ASN A 304 24.32 -1.37 -9.68
N VAL A 305 23.42 -2.14 -9.08
CA VAL A 305 23.52 -2.59 -7.68
C VAL A 305 24.77 -3.46 -7.44
N PHE A 306 25.22 -4.22 -8.43
CA PHE A 306 26.41 -5.07 -8.31
C PHE A 306 27.70 -4.26 -8.31
N ASP A 307 27.76 -3.19 -9.08
CA ASP A 307 28.92 -2.26 -9.05
C ASP A 307 29.05 -1.58 -7.70
N ILE A 308 27.93 -1.19 -7.08
CA ILE A 308 27.94 -0.63 -5.72
C ILE A 308 28.46 -1.66 -4.73
N GLN A 309 27.97 -2.89 -4.78
CA GLN A 309 28.37 -3.96 -3.86
C GLN A 309 29.84 -4.33 -4.07
N ASN A 310 30.34 -4.36 -5.29
CA ASN A 310 31.75 -4.55 -5.60
C ASN A 310 32.62 -3.43 -5.02
N GLN A 311 32.21 -2.17 -5.17
CA GLN A 311 32.93 -1.04 -4.57
C GLN A 311 32.95 -1.16 -3.04
N ILE A 312 31.81 -1.42 -2.40
CA ILE A 312 31.75 -1.62 -0.94
C ILE A 312 32.67 -2.78 -0.51
N SER A 313 32.69 -3.90 -1.23
CA SER A 313 33.55 -5.03 -0.87
C SER A 313 35.04 -4.68 -0.86
N LYS A 314 35.47 -3.82 -1.79
CA LYS A 314 36.86 -3.36 -1.88
C LYS A 314 37.28 -2.44 -0.72
N THR A 315 36.33 -1.83 -0.02
CA THR A 315 36.63 -1.04 1.18
C THR A 315 37.04 -1.91 2.38
N PHE A 316 36.81 -3.21 2.35
CA PHE A 316 37.34 -4.15 3.35
C PHE A 316 38.79 -4.51 3.06
N ASP A 317 39.12 -4.77 1.80
CA ASP A 317 40.48 -4.96 1.29
C ASP A 317 40.50 -4.61 -0.19
N SER A 318 41.31 -3.62 -0.57
CA SER A 318 41.46 -3.14 -1.95
C SER A 318 41.97 -4.20 -2.94
N ASN A 319 42.56 -5.29 -2.45
CA ASN A 319 43.01 -6.41 -3.29
C ASN A 319 41.95 -7.45 -3.56
N LEU A 320 40.74 -7.33 -2.98
CA LEU A 320 39.64 -8.26 -3.26
C LEU A 320 39.22 -8.16 -4.72
N PRO A 321 39.01 -9.29 -5.40
CA PRO A 321 38.38 -9.31 -6.72
C PRO A 321 36.93 -8.82 -6.62
N ASP A 322 36.37 -8.46 -7.75
CA ASP A 322 34.93 -8.19 -7.83
C ASP A 322 34.15 -9.43 -7.41
N ILE A 323 33.16 -9.25 -6.52
CA ILE A 323 32.26 -10.32 -6.07
C ILE A 323 31.32 -10.70 -7.21
N TYR A 324 30.89 -9.72 -7.98
CA TYR A 324 29.99 -9.90 -9.12
C TYR A 324 30.67 -9.49 -10.40
N GLU A 325 30.65 -10.40 -11.37
CA GLU A 325 31.14 -10.18 -12.73
C GLU A 325 29.96 -10.19 -13.71
N LYS A 326 29.92 -9.21 -14.60
CA LYS A 326 28.92 -9.20 -15.66
C LYS A 326 29.14 -10.36 -16.62
N THR A 327 28.09 -11.11 -16.92
CA THR A 327 28.08 -12.20 -17.89
C THR A 327 27.13 -11.87 -19.00
N GLU A 328 27.59 -11.93 -20.24
CA GLU A 328 26.73 -11.79 -21.42
C GLU A 328 26.10 -13.15 -21.76
N PRO A 329 24.85 -13.17 -22.25
CA PRO A 329 24.20 -14.39 -22.69
C PRO A 329 24.88 -14.95 -23.96
N ASP A 330 25.01 -16.26 -24.04
CA ASP A 330 25.55 -16.94 -25.23
C ASP A 330 24.56 -16.91 -26.40
N TYR A 331 23.24 -16.85 -26.07
CA TYR A 331 22.19 -16.76 -27.10
C TYR A 331 20.99 -15.96 -26.56
N ILE A 332 20.40 -15.13 -27.46
CA ILE A 332 19.19 -14.36 -27.20
C ILE A 332 18.12 -14.73 -28.23
N LYS A 333 16.93 -15.10 -27.75
CA LYS A 333 15.75 -15.35 -28.56
C LYS A 333 14.67 -14.33 -28.25
N ILE A 334 14.15 -13.71 -29.29
CA ILE A 334 13.10 -12.70 -29.22
C ILE A 334 11.86 -13.20 -29.93
N SER A 335 10.70 -13.08 -29.32
CA SER A 335 9.41 -13.46 -29.90
C SER A 335 8.40 -12.35 -29.78
N ASN A 336 7.73 -12.03 -30.89
CA ASN A 336 6.68 -11.00 -30.99
C ASN A 336 7.11 -9.60 -30.48
N LEU A 337 8.40 -9.30 -30.53
CA LEU A 337 8.97 -8.00 -30.17
C LEU A 337 9.79 -7.44 -31.32
N LYS A 338 9.68 -6.14 -31.50
CA LYS A 338 10.54 -5.34 -32.36
C LYS A 338 11.56 -4.62 -31.51
N GLU A 339 12.81 -4.75 -31.89
CA GLU A 339 13.94 -4.09 -31.25
C GLU A 339 14.24 -2.76 -31.96
N ASN A 340 14.41 -1.70 -31.18
CA ASN A 340 14.85 -0.40 -31.65
C ASN A 340 16.01 0.07 -30.78
N ASP A 341 17.12 0.43 -31.37
CA ASP A 341 18.25 1.06 -30.66
C ASP A 341 18.08 2.59 -30.69
N ILE A 342 17.95 3.18 -29.52
CA ILE A 342 17.81 4.63 -29.34
C ILE A 342 18.93 5.13 -28.43
N GLY A 343 20.04 5.57 -29.06
CA GLY A 343 21.15 6.17 -28.33
C GLY A 343 21.88 5.23 -27.36
N GLY A 344 22.00 3.95 -27.71
CA GLY A 344 22.64 2.93 -26.88
C GLY A 344 21.72 2.27 -25.85
N ILE A 345 20.44 2.59 -25.90
CA ILE A 345 19.40 1.90 -25.12
C ILE A 345 18.56 1.07 -26.08
N THR A 346 18.48 -0.22 -25.83
CA THR A 346 17.63 -1.11 -26.60
C THR A 346 16.20 -1.04 -26.09
N GLU A 347 15.29 -0.57 -26.93
CA GLU A 347 13.87 -0.49 -26.64
C GLU A 347 13.12 -1.61 -27.37
N TYR A 348 12.28 -2.34 -26.62
CA TYR A 348 11.46 -3.42 -27.18
C TYR A 348 10.00 -2.98 -27.22
N SER A 349 9.36 -3.18 -28.38
CA SER A 349 7.93 -2.92 -28.54
C SER A 349 7.21 -4.14 -29.11
N LYS A 350 6.00 -4.41 -28.61
CA LYS A 350 5.20 -5.55 -29.03
C LYS A 350 4.73 -5.36 -30.49
N ILE A 351 4.90 -6.40 -31.34
CA ILE A 351 4.49 -6.38 -32.75
C ILE A 351 2.98 -6.63 -32.86
N ASN A 352 2.49 -7.70 -32.21
CA ASN A 352 1.07 -8.04 -32.13
C ASN A 352 0.61 -7.95 -30.67
N GLY A 353 -0.33 -7.06 -30.38
CA GLY A 353 -0.81 -6.81 -29.02
C GLY A 353 -1.59 -7.96 -28.39
N GLU A 354 -2.17 -8.86 -29.22
CA GLU A 354 -2.99 -9.98 -28.76
C GLU A 354 -2.18 -11.26 -28.47
N GLU A 355 -0.94 -11.33 -28.95
CA GLU A 355 -0.07 -12.48 -28.74
C GLU A 355 0.94 -12.23 -27.60
N ASP A 356 1.38 -13.30 -26.95
CA ASP A 356 2.45 -13.22 -25.96
C ASP A 356 3.76 -12.80 -26.60
N ALA A 357 4.51 -11.98 -25.87
CA ALA A 357 5.83 -11.52 -26.28
C ALA A 357 6.84 -11.86 -25.20
N TYR A 358 8.02 -12.31 -25.59
CA TYR A 358 9.08 -12.65 -24.65
C TYR A 358 10.47 -12.43 -25.20
N ILE A 359 11.42 -12.22 -24.29
CA ILE A 359 12.86 -12.30 -24.55
C ILE A 359 13.40 -13.46 -23.71
N GLU A 360 14.17 -14.34 -24.31
CA GLU A 360 14.80 -15.47 -23.65
C GLU A 360 16.32 -15.40 -23.84
N TYR A 361 17.02 -15.38 -22.72
CA TYR A 361 18.47 -15.38 -22.64
C TYR A 361 18.95 -16.76 -22.26
N THR A 362 19.97 -17.29 -22.95
CA THR A 362 20.60 -18.57 -22.65
C THR A 362 22.04 -18.33 -22.23
N PHE A 363 22.45 -18.94 -21.12
CA PHE A 363 23.80 -18.87 -20.55
C PHE A 363 24.40 -20.26 -20.47
N GLU A 364 25.62 -20.44 -20.97
CA GLU A 364 26.43 -21.63 -20.77
C GLU A 364 27.40 -21.41 -19.61
N ILE A 365 27.21 -22.15 -18.52
CA ILE A 365 28.00 -21.98 -17.29
C ILE A 365 29.38 -22.64 -17.48
N LYS A 366 30.43 -21.82 -17.37
CA LYS A 366 31.83 -22.29 -17.55
C LYS A 366 32.49 -22.75 -16.26
N GLU A 367 32.05 -22.19 -15.12
CA GLU A 367 32.55 -22.51 -13.79
C GLU A 367 31.40 -22.48 -12.77
N LYS A 368 31.60 -23.13 -11.62
CA LYS A 368 30.58 -23.16 -10.58
C LYS A 368 30.37 -21.77 -9.99
N LYS A 369 29.27 -21.12 -10.36
CA LYS A 369 28.91 -19.75 -9.92
C LYS A 369 27.40 -19.63 -9.67
N GLY A 370 27.04 -18.68 -8.79
CA GLY A 370 25.65 -18.22 -8.62
C GLY A 370 25.30 -17.21 -9.71
N LEU A 371 24.16 -17.38 -10.37
CA LEU A 371 23.65 -16.44 -11.37
C LEU A 371 22.70 -15.47 -10.69
N TYR A 372 23.00 -14.18 -10.80
CA TYR A 372 22.11 -13.10 -10.43
C TYR A 372 21.63 -12.35 -11.67
N LEU A 373 20.38 -11.94 -11.65
CA LEU A 373 19.76 -11.16 -12.70
C LEU A 373 19.42 -9.78 -12.14
N TYR A 374 19.62 -8.75 -12.92
CA TYR A 374 19.26 -7.39 -12.55
C TYR A 374 18.47 -6.75 -13.70
N PHE A 375 17.31 -6.25 -13.36
CA PHE A 375 16.39 -5.65 -14.30
C PHE A 375 16.14 -4.18 -13.94
N ASN A 376 16.53 -3.28 -14.83
CA ASN A 376 16.18 -1.86 -14.78
C ASN A 376 15.29 -1.55 -15.99
N ALA A 377 13.98 -1.70 -15.82
CA ALA A 377 12.99 -1.47 -16.88
C ALA A 377 11.85 -0.55 -16.39
N PRO A 378 12.12 0.76 -16.20
CA PRO A 378 11.17 1.70 -15.58
C PRO A 378 9.86 1.87 -16.36
N ASN A 379 9.87 1.60 -17.67
CA ASN A 379 8.68 1.71 -18.53
C ASN A 379 7.87 0.41 -18.63
N LEU A 380 8.34 -0.68 -18.03
CA LEU A 380 7.64 -1.96 -18.06
C LEU A 380 6.75 -2.08 -16.80
N GLN A 381 5.46 -2.25 -17.00
CA GLN A 381 4.51 -2.35 -15.88
C GLN A 381 4.66 -3.65 -15.11
N SER A 382 4.75 -4.77 -15.80
CA SER A 382 5.03 -6.09 -15.23
C SER A 382 5.51 -7.06 -16.28
N ALA A 383 6.36 -8.03 -15.90
CA ALA A 383 6.71 -9.18 -16.70
C ALA A 383 6.79 -10.41 -15.80
N GLU A 384 6.40 -11.57 -16.33
CA GLU A 384 6.59 -12.85 -15.67
C GLU A 384 7.99 -13.36 -15.97
N LEU A 385 8.75 -13.70 -14.94
CA LEU A 385 10.10 -14.21 -15.05
C LEU A 385 10.12 -15.74 -14.93
N PHE A 386 10.72 -16.39 -15.91
CA PHE A 386 10.99 -17.83 -15.89
C PHE A 386 12.50 -18.08 -15.85
N VAL A 387 12.91 -19.05 -15.04
CA VAL A 387 14.26 -19.58 -15.00
C VAL A 387 14.18 -21.10 -15.25
N ASN A 388 14.76 -21.61 -16.32
CA ASN A 388 14.66 -23.00 -16.76
C ASN A 388 13.19 -23.48 -16.80
N ASP A 389 12.32 -22.69 -17.44
CA ASP A 389 10.87 -22.90 -17.56
C ASP A 389 10.05 -22.89 -16.26
N PHE A 390 10.67 -22.66 -15.11
CA PHE A 390 9.96 -22.48 -13.86
C PHE A 390 9.64 -21.00 -13.65
N SER A 391 8.34 -20.67 -13.52
CA SER A 391 7.90 -19.32 -13.15
C SER A 391 8.45 -18.95 -11.76
N ARG A 392 9.12 -17.81 -11.68
CA ARG A 392 9.64 -17.29 -10.42
C ARG A 392 8.66 -16.29 -9.79
N GLU A 393 8.21 -15.33 -10.55
CA GLU A 393 7.23 -14.32 -10.12
C GLU A 393 6.99 -13.25 -11.20
N ASN A 394 6.01 -12.37 -10.95
CA ASN A 394 5.86 -11.12 -11.69
C ASN A 394 6.79 -10.04 -11.13
N TYR A 395 7.64 -9.48 -11.99
CA TYR A 395 8.61 -8.44 -11.67
C TYR A 395 8.19 -7.10 -12.26
N PHE A 396 8.83 -6.02 -11.86
CA PHE A 396 8.67 -4.63 -12.32
C PHE A 396 7.40 -3.92 -11.85
N THR A 397 6.51 -4.56 -11.12
CA THR A 397 5.30 -3.93 -10.62
C THR A 397 5.64 -2.97 -9.46
N ASN A 398 5.61 -1.66 -9.71
CA ASN A 398 5.86 -0.62 -8.71
C ASN A 398 7.24 -0.68 -8.05
N THR A 399 8.28 -1.05 -8.80
CA THR A 399 9.65 -1.07 -8.29
C THR A 399 10.63 -0.52 -9.31
N ASN A 400 11.63 0.23 -8.82
CA ASN A 400 12.72 0.75 -9.65
C ASN A 400 13.89 -0.23 -9.74
N TRP A 401 13.96 -1.22 -8.84
CA TRP A 401 15.13 -2.09 -8.67
C TRP A 401 14.66 -3.53 -8.49
N ASN A 402 15.14 -4.43 -9.34
CA ASN A 402 14.82 -5.85 -9.25
C ASN A 402 16.08 -6.69 -9.44
N VAL A 403 16.57 -7.23 -8.36
CA VAL A 403 17.62 -8.24 -8.35
C VAL A 403 16.98 -9.60 -8.09
N VAL A 404 17.33 -10.59 -8.86
CA VAL A 404 16.83 -11.95 -8.72
C VAL A 404 18.01 -12.91 -8.69
N TYR A 405 18.05 -13.77 -7.69
CA TYR A 405 18.97 -14.90 -7.68
C TYR A 405 18.36 -16.05 -8.47
N ALA A 406 18.95 -16.38 -9.61
CA ALA A 406 18.47 -17.44 -10.50
C ALA A 406 18.89 -18.84 -10.03
N GLY A 407 19.94 -18.97 -9.22
CA GLY A 407 20.42 -20.22 -8.66
C GLY A 407 21.92 -20.41 -8.76
N MET A 408 22.41 -21.50 -8.14
CA MET A 408 23.81 -21.97 -8.24
C MET A 408 23.91 -23.03 -9.31
N TYR A 409 24.84 -22.87 -10.25
CA TYR A 409 25.00 -23.75 -11.39
C TYR A 409 26.43 -24.32 -11.44
N ASN A 410 26.57 -25.51 -12.05
CA ASN A 410 27.85 -26.17 -12.24
C ASN A 410 28.36 -25.94 -13.66
N PRO A 411 29.66 -26.16 -13.92
CA PRO A 411 30.20 -26.10 -15.28
C PRO A 411 29.45 -27.04 -16.24
N ARG A 412 29.10 -26.52 -17.41
CA ARG A 412 28.30 -27.14 -18.48
C ARG A 412 26.79 -27.15 -18.27
N ASP A 413 26.29 -26.57 -17.18
CA ASP A 413 24.87 -26.32 -17.07
C ASP A 413 24.47 -25.24 -18.08
N THR A 414 23.28 -25.40 -18.69
CA THR A 414 22.66 -24.40 -19.53
C THR A 414 21.50 -23.79 -18.74
N VAL A 415 21.48 -22.47 -18.64
CA VAL A 415 20.43 -21.74 -17.93
C VAL A 415 19.67 -20.86 -18.90
N THR A 416 18.35 -21.01 -18.92
CA THR A 416 17.47 -20.14 -19.69
C THR A 416 16.75 -19.18 -18.77
N VAL A 417 16.72 -17.90 -19.15
CA VAL A 417 16.00 -16.82 -18.45
C VAL A 417 15.06 -16.19 -19.45
N ARG A 418 13.75 -16.27 -19.21
CA ARG A 418 12.73 -15.71 -20.08
C ARG A 418 11.87 -14.69 -19.32
N LEU A 419 11.67 -13.55 -19.98
CA LEU A 419 10.81 -12.45 -19.55
C LEU A 419 9.71 -12.21 -20.56
#